data_8ac6b67253704eec537c8c8b83bb3260
#
_entry.id   8ac6b67253704eec537c8c8b83bb3260
#
_cell.length_a   1.000
_cell.length_b   1.000
_cell.length_c   1.000
_cell.angle_alpha   90.00
_cell.angle_beta   90.00
_cell.angle_gamma   90.00
#
_symmetry.space_group_name_H-M   'P 1'
#
loop_
_entity.id
_entity.type
_entity.pdbx_description
1 polymer ?
#
loop_
_entity_poly.entity_id
_entity_poly.type
_entity_poly.pdbx_seq_one_letter_code
_entity_poly.pdbx_strand_id
1 'polypeptide(L)'
;MLYKHFTKEIIIYSFNLFFIFFVNCALAIENRMQKISYYSIDLTEVSIGEFSKFTKTTNYITEAEKRGWGYVYSSGWVKKDGWNWKTPYGIKGELNEPAVHINFDEAQMFCKWKNKRLPSEEEWVFAAYTEMRKTSSSNFIYGKTYEYPVGNTPEGVNCLKDCKFKNHINYTKLLSRGNGHSEVGVTKKGINGLY
;
A
#
# COMPACT_ATOMS: atom_id res chain seq x y z
N MET A 1 54.07 23.00 -34.73
CA MET A 1 52.88 22.60 -35.52
C MET A 1 52.40 21.22 -35.04
N LEU A 2 51.76 21.17 -33.85
CA LEU A 2 51.13 19.93 -33.31
C LEU A 2 50.25 20.36 -32.15
N TYR A 3 49.04 20.83 -32.45
CA TYR A 3 47.99 21.04 -31.47
C TYR A 3 46.64 20.90 -32.15
N LYS A 4 46.08 19.72 -32.17
CA LYS A 4 44.65 19.44 -32.41
C LYS A 4 44.48 17.93 -32.44
N HIS A 5 43.99 17.34 -31.33
CA HIS A 5 43.15 16.15 -31.34
C HIS A 5 43.02 15.53 -29.94
N PHE A 6 42.62 16.33 -28.92
CA PHE A 6 42.40 15.71 -27.61
C PHE A 6 41.14 16.23 -26.87
N THR A 7 40.14 16.74 -27.56
CA THR A 7 38.95 17.31 -26.86
C THR A 7 37.60 16.79 -27.28
N LYS A 8 37.52 15.74 -28.12
CA LYS A 8 36.20 15.21 -28.53
C LYS A 8 35.77 13.88 -27.88
N GLU A 9 36.66 13.13 -27.30
CA GLU A 9 36.27 11.80 -26.77
C GLU A 9 35.84 11.80 -25.28
N ILE A 10 36.24 12.79 -24.47
CA ILE A 10 35.90 12.85 -23.07
C ILE A 10 34.44 13.27 -22.79
N ILE A 11 33.83 14.02 -23.73
CA ILE A 11 32.45 14.51 -23.55
C ILE A 11 31.40 13.42 -23.83
N ILE A 12 31.71 12.46 -24.69
CA ILE A 12 30.76 11.40 -25.08
C ILE A 12 30.64 10.35 -23.95
N TYR A 13 31.70 10.07 -23.19
CA TYR A 13 31.65 9.10 -22.08
C TYR A 13 30.95 9.64 -20.82
N SER A 14 31.01 10.95 -20.58
CA SER A 14 30.32 11.53 -19.41
C SER A 14 28.78 11.61 -19.61
N PHE A 15 28.31 11.73 -20.86
CA PHE A 15 26.88 11.81 -21.14
C PHE A 15 26.18 10.44 -21.10
N ASN A 16 26.90 9.36 -21.43
CA ASN A 16 26.37 8.00 -21.34
C ASN A 16 26.36 7.44 -19.89
N LEU A 17 27.30 7.88 -19.04
CA LEU A 17 27.30 7.44 -17.63
C LEU A 17 26.17 8.11 -16.83
N PHE A 18 25.76 9.33 -17.18
CA PHE A 18 24.68 10.03 -16.50
C PHE A 18 23.29 9.48 -16.85
N PHE A 19 23.14 8.91 -18.06
CA PHE A 19 21.85 8.33 -18.50
C PHE A 19 21.59 6.94 -17.91
N ILE A 20 22.64 6.17 -17.55
CA ILE A 20 22.51 4.84 -16.95
C ILE A 20 22.07 4.92 -15.48
N PHE A 21 22.37 6.01 -14.77
CA PHE A 21 21.99 6.16 -13.36
C PHE A 21 20.50 6.51 -13.14
N PHE A 22 19.81 7.08 -14.13
CA PHE A 22 18.39 7.42 -14.03
C PHE A 22 17.42 6.27 -14.35
N VAL A 23 17.87 5.24 -15.06
CA VAL A 23 17.01 4.10 -15.43
C VAL A 23 16.81 3.11 -14.29
N ASN A 24 17.71 3.07 -13.30
CA ASN A 24 17.61 2.12 -12.19
C ASN A 24 16.68 2.54 -11.04
N CYS A 25 16.18 3.78 -11.00
CA CYS A 25 15.27 4.23 -9.96
C CYS A 25 13.78 3.98 -10.28
N ALA A 26 13.45 3.65 -11.53
CA ALA A 26 12.06 3.45 -11.97
C ALA A 26 11.58 1.98 -11.90
N LEU A 27 12.47 1.01 -11.70
CA LEU A 27 12.14 -0.43 -11.75
C LEU A 27 11.89 -1.07 -10.37
N ALA A 28 11.95 -0.33 -9.27
CA ALA A 28 11.84 -0.88 -7.92
C ALA A 28 10.42 -0.95 -7.34
N ILE A 29 9.38 -0.62 -8.10
CA ILE A 29 8.01 -0.49 -7.56
C ILE A 29 7.05 -1.63 -7.99
N GLU A 30 7.45 -2.53 -8.89
CA GLU A 30 6.46 -3.36 -9.59
C GLU A 30 6.24 -4.79 -9.10
N ASN A 31 6.75 -5.22 -7.95
CA ASN A 31 6.47 -6.59 -7.49
C ASN A 31 6.34 -6.71 -5.97
N ARG A 32 5.33 -6.03 -5.41
CA ARG A 32 5.00 -6.16 -3.98
C ARG A 32 3.88 -7.18 -3.75
N MET A 33 3.97 -8.35 -4.38
CA MET A 33 3.02 -9.44 -4.14
C MET A 33 3.70 -10.58 -3.41
N GLN A 34 3.00 -11.16 -2.45
CA GLN A 34 3.37 -12.40 -1.78
C GLN A 34 2.63 -13.58 -2.40
N LYS A 35 3.37 -14.61 -2.84
CA LYS A 35 2.77 -15.88 -3.24
C LYS A 35 2.32 -16.62 -1.98
N ILE A 36 1.04 -16.98 -1.92
CA ILE A 36 0.45 -17.70 -0.79
C ILE A 36 0.39 -19.20 -1.12
N SER A 37 -0.34 -19.61 -2.14
CA SER A 37 -0.47 -20.97 -2.59
C SER A 37 -0.57 -20.99 -4.11
N TYR A 38 -1.79 -21.10 -4.67
CA TYR A 38 -2.09 -20.98 -6.09
C TYR A 38 -2.32 -19.54 -6.55
N TYR A 39 -2.36 -18.57 -5.64
CA TYR A 39 -2.53 -17.14 -5.91
C TYR A 39 -1.42 -16.32 -5.25
N SER A 40 -1.39 -15.04 -5.60
CA SER A 40 -0.54 -14.04 -4.95
C SER A 40 -1.40 -12.87 -4.50
N ILE A 41 -1.03 -12.24 -3.38
CA ILE A 41 -1.73 -11.08 -2.81
C ILE A 41 -0.75 -9.92 -2.63
N ASP A 42 -1.22 -8.70 -2.76
CA ASP A 42 -0.40 -7.52 -2.49
C ASP A 42 0.01 -7.49 -1.01
N LEU A 43 1.23 -7.02 -0.73
CA LEU A 43 1.77 -6.97 0.64
C LEU A 43 1.06 -5.95 1.51
N THR A 44 0.43 -4.95 0.91
CA THR A 44 -0.21 -3.82 1.59
C THR A 44 -1.55 -3.52 0.94
N GLU A 45 -2.35 -2.71 1.60
CA GLU A 45 -3.49 -2.05 1.00
C GLU A 45 -3.04 -1.16 -0.17
N VAL A 46 -4.00 -0.82 -1.06
CA VAL A 46 -3.77 0.12 -2.16
C VAL A 46 -3.62 1.53 -1.60
N SER A 47 -2.52 2.18 -1.92
CA SER A 47 -2.26 3.54 -1.47
C SER A 47 -3.01 4.60 -2.31
N ILE A 48 -3.18 5.80 -1.73
CA ILE A 48 -3.69 6.99 -2.47
C ILE A 48 -2.85 7.24 -3.71
N GLY A 49 -1.53 7.08 -3.63
CA GLY A 49 -0.62 7.26 -4.76
C GLY A 49 -0.89 6.27 -5.90
N GLU A 50 -1.14 5.00 -5.58
CA GLU A 50 -1.45 3.97 -6.58
C GLU A 50 -2.83 4.19 -7.19
N PHE A 51 -3.85 4.48 -6.38
CA PHE A 51 -5.19 4.76 -6.86
C PHE A 51 -5.24 6.04 -7.71
N SER A 52 -4.44 7.06 -7.37
CA SER A 52 -4.27 8.27 -8.19
C SER A 52 -3.76 7.99 -9.61
N LYS A 53 -2.86 7.01 -9.78
CA LYS A 53 -2.41 6.61 -11.12
C LYS A 53 -3.55 6.05 -11.95
N PHE A 54 -4.39 5.18 -11.36
CA PHE A 54 -5.57 4.63 -11.99
C PHE A 54 -6.53 5.75 -12.45
N THR A 55 -6.95 6.62 -11.53
CA THR A 55 -7.93 7.67 -11.85
C THR A 55 -7.42 8.65 -12.89
N LYS A 56 -6.12 9.01 -12.86
CA LYS A 56 -5.49 9.87 -13.88
C LYS A 56 -5.42 9.22 -15.26
N THR A 57 -5.06 7.92 -15.31
CA THR A 57 -4.91 7.20 -16.57
C THR A 57 -6.26 6.94 -17.25
N THR A 58 -7.30 6.69 -16.45
CA THR A 58 -8.64 6.35 -16.94
C THR A 58 -9.60 7.54 -16.97
N ASN A 59 -9.21 8.70 -16.46
CA ASN A 59 -10.06 9.86 -16.21
C ASN A 59 -11.30 9.51 -15.34
N TYR A 60 -11.15 8.50 -14.46
CA TYR A 60 -12.25 8.04 -13.63
C TYR A 60 -12.50 8.99 -12.45
N ILE A 61 -13.77 9.30 -12.19
CA ILE A 61 -14.24 10.07 -11.05
C ILE A 61 -15.07 9.14 -10.17
N THR A 62 -14.69 8.98 -8.90
CA THR A 62 -15.34 8.06 -7.96
C THR A 62 -16.73 8.55 -7.54
N GLU A 63 -17.56 7.64 -7.07
CA GLU A 63 -18.90 7.97 -6.57
C GLU A 63 -18.85 8.92 -5.37
N ALA A 64 -17.84 8.76 -4.50
CA ALA A 64 -17.65 9.70 -3.39
C ALA A 64 -17.29 11.13 -3.87
N GLU A 65 -16.50 11.26 -4.93
CA GLU A 65 -16.20 12.55 -5.57
C GLU A 65 -17.46 13.15 -6.23
N LYS A 66 -18.21 12.36 -6.99
CA LYS A 66 -19.45 12.83 -7.67
C LYS A 66 -20.50 13.33 -6.70
N ARG A 67 -20.74 12.60 -5.60
CA ARG A 67 -21.74 12.97 -4.60
C ARG A 67 -21.25 14.01 -3.59
N GLY A 68 -19.92 14.30 -3.53
CA GLY A 68 -19.33 15.31 -2.68
C GLY A 68 -19.19 14.93 -1.19
N TRP A 69 -19.37 13.65 -0.82
CA TRP A 69 -19.27 13.21 0.57
C TRP A 69 -18.87 11.74 0.69
N GLY A 70 -18.31 11.37 1.84
CA GLY A 70 -17.99 9.99 2.23
C GLY A 70 -18.68 9.58 3.52
N TYR A 71 -18.66 8.29 3.84
CA TYR A 71 -19.12 7.77 5.13
C TYR A 71 -17.96 7.55 6.09
N VAL A 72 -18.21 7.79 7.37
CA VAL A 72 -17.36 7.37 8.49
C VAL A 72 -18.22 6.64 9.52
N TYR A 73 -17.66 5.64 10.18
CA TYR A 73 -18.31 4.97 11.29
C TYR A 73 -17.95 5.67 12.61
N SER A 74 -18.98 6.19 13.31
CA SER A 74 -18.85 6.80 14.64
C SER A 74 -20.14 6.52 15.41
N SER A 75 -20.22 5.39 16.12
CA SER A 75 -21.47 4.89 16.74
C SER A 75 -22.64 4.76 15.73
N GLY A 76 -22.32 4.56 14.44
CA GLY A 76 -23.20 4.51 13.30
C GLY A 76 -22.54 5.14 12.08
N TRP A 77 -23.15 4.94 10.90
CA TRP A 77 -22.66 5.53 9.66
C TRP A 77 -23.05 6.99 9.55
N VAL A 78 -22.06 7.89 9.47
CA VAL A 78 -22.25 9.35 9.40
C VAL A 78 -21.67 9.86 8.08
N LYS A 79 -22.43 10.72 7.39
CA LYS A 79 -21.96 11.47 6.22
C LYS A 79 -20.96 12.54 6.65
N LYS A 80 -19.90 12.71 5.83
CA LYS A 80 -18.91 13.77 5.96
C LYS A 80 -18.68 14.43 4.60
N ASP A 81 -19.04 15.69 4.50
CA ASP A 81 -18.89 16.47 3.27
C ASP A 81 -17.40 16.64 2.91
N GLY A 82 -17.09 16.55 1.63
CA GLY A 82 -15.75 16.65 1.10
C GLY A 82 -14.87 15.41 1.32
N TRP A 83 -15.35 14.36 2.01
CA TRP A 83 -14.57 13.15 2.22
C TRP A 83 -14.64 12.21 1.01
N ASN A 84 -13.48 11.88 0.48
CA ASN A 84 -13.27 10.94 -0.61
C ASN A 84 -11.84 10.37 -0.53
N TRP A 85 -11.41 9.57 -1.48
CA TRP A 85 -10.08 8.95 -1.47
C TRP A 85 -8.90 9.94 -1.50
N LYS A 86 -9.09 11.18 -2.02
CA LYS A 86 -8.07 12.25 -2.01
C LYS A 86 -8.03 12.98 -0.68
N THR A 87 -9.17 13.02 -0.02
CA THR A 87 -9.40 13.80 1.21
C THR A 87 -10.07 12.91 2.27
N PRO A 88 -9.41 11.84 2.75
CA PRO A 88 -10.00 10.80 3.59
C PRO A 88 -10.55 11.31 4.93
N TYR A 89 -10.09 12.46 5.39
CA TYR A 89 -10.53 13.15 6.61
C TYR A 89 -10.97 14.61 6.34
N GLY A 90 -11.46 14.90 5.12
CA GLY A 90 -11.81 16.26 4.69
C GLY A 90 -10.61 17.14 4.35
N ILE A 91 -9.40 16.64 4.53
CA ILE A 91 -8.13 17.28 4.16
C ILE A 91 -7.33 16.35 3.24
N LYS A 92 -6.44 16.91 2.45
CA LYS A 92 -5.63 16.14 1.50
C LYS A 92 -4.85 15.03 2.21
N GLY A 93 -5.02 13.78 1.76
CA GLY A 93 -4.26 12.63 2.23
C GLY A 93 -2.83 12.60 1.70
N GLU A 94 -1.96 11.88 2.40
CA GLU A 94 -0.58 11.61 1.95
C GLU A 94 -0.58 10.44 0.96
N LEU A 95 0.37 10.43 0.02
CA LEU A 95 0.36 9.45 -1.08
C LEU A 95 0.49 8.00 -0.60
N ASN A 96 1.11 7.79 0.55
CA ASN A 96 1.29 6.46 1.13
C ASN A 96 0.16 6.05 2.08
N GLU A 97 -0.84 6.89 2.33
CA GLU A 97 -2.02 6.45 3.05
C GLU A 97 -2.87 5.50 2.21
N PRO A 98 -3.65 4.57 2.82
CA PRO A 98 -4.57 3.71 2.09
C PRO A 98 -5.67 4.53 1.41
N ALA A 99 -6.02 4.15 0.18
CA ALA A 99 -7.16 4.73 -0.53
C ALA A 99 -8.47 4.22 0.08
N VAL A 100 -9.22 5.12 0.68
CA VAL A 100 -10.51 4.83 1.34
C VAL A 100 -11.67 5.56 0.64
N HIS A 101 -12.91 5.36 1.07
CA HIS A 101 -14.12 5.88 0.43
C HIS A 101 -14.28 5.39 -1.03
N ILE A 102 -13.79 4.17 -1.27
CA ILE A 102 -13.88 3.42 -2.53
C ILE A 102 -15.00 2.38 -2.37
N ASN A 103 -15.92 2.27 -3.30
CA ASN A 103 -16.90 1.21 -3.30
C ASN A 103 -16.35 -0.09 -3.95
N PHE A 104 -17.13 -1.16 -3.87
CA PHE A 104 -16.71 -2.48 -4.37
C PHE A 104 -16.42 -2.48 -5.88
N ASP A 105 -17.27 -1.84 -6.68
CA ASP A 105 -17.11 -1.79 -8.13
C ASP A 105 -15.86 -1.00 -8.53
N GLU A 106 -15.58 0.08 -7.82
CA GLU A 106 -14.35 0.88 -8.00
C GLU A 106 -13.09 0.10 -7.66
N ALA A 107 -13.14 -0.69 -6.57
CA ALA A 107 -12.05 -1.58 -6.19
C ALA A 107 -11.83 -2.67 -7.25
N GLN A 108 -12.91 -3.25 -7.79
CA GLN A 108 -12.81 -4.21 -8.90
C GLN A 108 -12.23 -3.58 -10.18
N MET A 109 -12.67 -2.37 -10.54
CA MET A 109 -12.13 -1.66 -11.72
C MET A 109 -10.64 -1.36 -11.55
N PHE A 110 -10.21 -0.91 -10.37
CA PHE A 110 -8.80 -0.72 -10.07
C PHE A 110 -8.01 -2.03 -10.23
N CYS A 111 -8.50 -3.13 -9.64
CA CYS A 111 -7.85 -4.42 -9.76
C CYS A 111 -7.74 -4.88 -11.22
N LYS A 112 -8.80 -4.76 -12.02
CA LYS A 112 -8.78 -5.08 -13.46
C LYS A 112 -7.76 -4.22 -14.23
N TRP A 113 -7.68 -2.93 -13.94
CA TRP A 113 -6.69 -2.03 -14.55
C TRP A 113 -5.26 -2.47 -14.24
N LYS A 114 -5.02 -3.04 -13.05
CA LYS A 114 -3.72 -3.62 -12.63
C LYS A 114 -3.51 -5.05 -13.14
N ASN A 115 -4.38 -5.62 -13.97
CA ASN A 115 -4.42 -7.04 -14.35
C ASN A 115 -4.51 -7.98 -13.13
N LYS A 116 -5.27 -7.58 -12.11
CA LYS A 116 -5.53 -8.30 -10.87
C LYS A 116 -7.04 -8.47 -10.65
N ARG A 117 -7.39 -9.13 -9.59
CA ARG A 117 -8.76 -9.19 -9.06
C ARG A 117 -8.76 -8.98 -7.54
N LEU A 118 -9.90 -8.74 -6.97
CA LEU A 118 -10.07 -8.83 -5.52
C LEU A 118 -9.90 -10.30 -5.08
N PRO A 119 -9.35 -10.56 -3.90
CA PRO A 119 -9.34 -11.90 -3.31
C PRO A 119 -10.77 -12.32 -2.97
N SER A 120 -11.04 -13.64 -2.93
CA SER A 120 -12.22 -14.13 -2.24
C SER A 120 -12.06 -13.97 -0.71
N GLU A 121 -13.16 -14.13 0.02
CA GLU A 121 -13.11 -14.11 1.50
C GLU A 121 -12.17 -15.20 2.02
N GLU A 122 -12.27 -16.41 1.48
CA GLU A 122 -11.42 -17.55 1.87
C GLU A 122 -9.94 -17.28 1.56
N GLU A 123 -9.64 -16.72 0.39
CA GLU A 123 -8.27 -16.35 0.02
C GLU A 123 -7.70 -15.29 0.97
N TRP A 124 -8.51 -14.28 1.30
CA TRP A 124 -8.08 -13.23 2.21
C TRP A 124 -7.85 -13.77 3.63
N VAL A 125 -8.80 -14.52 4.18
CA VAL A 125 -8.68 -15.15 5.50
C VAL A 125 -7.48 -16.08 5.54
N PHE A 126 -7.30 -16.93 4.53
CA PHE A 126 -6.17 -17.84 4.47
C PHE A 126 -4.83 -17.09 4.42
N ALA A 127 -4.73 -16.03 3.61
CA ALA A 127 -3.53 -15.21 3.53
C ALA A 127 -3.21 -14.48 4.85
N ALA A 128 -4.23 -14.01 5.57
CA ALA A 128 -4.06 -13.27 6.81
C ALA A 128 -3.68 -14.14 8.01
N TYR A 129 -4.11 -15.41 8.03
CA TYR A 129 -4.03 -16.23 9.25
C TYR A 129 -3.19 -17.50 9.11
N THR A 130 -2.89 -18.00 7.89
CA THR A 130 -2.14 -19.24 7.69
C THR A 130 -0.80 -18.97 7.03
N GLU A 131 0.30 -19.29 7.71
CA GLU A 131 1.67 -19.07 7.20
C GLU A 131 2.00 -20.06 6.07
N MET A 132 2.31 -19.55 4.89
CA MET A 132 2.60 -20.36 3.70
C MET A 132 4.03 -20.20 3.16
N ARG A 133 4.87 -19.41 3.82
CA ARG A 133 6.28 -19.31 3.47
C ARG A 133 7.06 -20.47 4.09
N LYS A 134 7.74 -21.26 3.25
CA LYS A 134 8.61 -22.38 3.70
C LYS A 134 9.82 -21.89 4.49
N THR A 135 10.34 -20.72 4.14
CA THR A 135 11.43 -20.04 4.84
C THR A 135 10.94 -18.67 5.29
N SER A 136 10.65 -18.54 6.57
CA SER A 136 10.27 -17.26 7.19
C SER A 136 11.41 -16.76 8.07
N SER A 137 11.75 -15.49 7.96
CA SER A 137 12.66 -14.82 8.93
C SER A 137 11.98 -14.53 10.27
N SER A 138 10.69 -14.85 10.39
CA SER A 138 9.87 -14.72 11.59
C SER A 138 9.63 -16.07 12.24
N ASN A 139 9.18 -16.08 13.49
CA ASN A 139 8.84 -17.30 14.25
C ASN A 139 7.53 -17.97 13.78
N PHE A 140 7.03 -17.65 12.58
CA PHE A 140 5.85 -18.29 12.02
C PHE A 140 6.20 -19.63 11.40
N ILE A 141 5.34 -20.63 11.63
CA ILE A 141 5.53 -22.01 11.22
C ILE A 141 4.72 -22.26 9.95
N TYR A 142 5.35 -22.78 8.90
CA TYR A 142 4.70 -23.16 7.66
C TYR A 142 3.48 -24.08 7.89
N GLY A 143 2.37 -23.75 7.26
CA GLY A 143 1.10 -24.48 7.35
C GLY A 143 0.31 -24.25 8.65
N LYS A 144 0.83 -23.48 9.60
CA LYS A 144 0.12 -23.19 10.85
C LYS A 144 -0.81 -22.00 10.70
N THR A 145 -2.06 -22.15 11.19
CA THR A 145 -3.04 -21.07 11.31
C THR A 145 -2.94 -20.44 12.72
N TYR A 146 -3.02 -19.13 12.78
CA TYR A 146 -2.87 -18.33 14.00
C TYR A 146 -4.17 -17.59 14.32
N GLU A 147 -4.31 -17.14 15.57
CA GLU A 147 -5.50 -16.43 16.05
C GLU A 147 -5.58 -14.99 15.51
N TYR A 148 -4.42 -14.35 15.31
CA TYR A 148 -4.29 -12.98 14.78
C TYR A 148 -3.34 -12.96 13.59
N PRO A 149 -3.45 -11.98 12.68
CA PRO A 149 -2.52 -11.83 11.57
C PRO A 149 -1.05 -11.63 12.00
N VAL A 150 -0.81 -11.29 13.24
CA VAL A 150 0.54 -11.09 13.84
C VAL A 150 0.98 -12.23 14.75
N GLY A 151 0.19 -13.28 14.92
CA GLY A 151 0.49 -14.47 15.74
C GLY A 151 -0.64 -14.92 16.64
N ASN A 152 -0.32 -15.49 17.80
CA ASN A 152 -1.32 -15.93 18.80
C ASN A 152 -1.68 -14.85 19.82
N THR A 153 -1.13 -13.64 19.67
CA THR A 153 -1.47 -12.48 20.49
C THR A 153 -1.62 -11.27 19.58
N PRO A 154 -2.44 -10.26 19.94
CA PRO A 154 -2.64 -9.06 19.13
C PRO A 154 -1.48 -8.05 19.24
N GLU A 155 -0.36 -8.42 19.83
CA GLU A 155 0.77 -7.50 20.04
C GLU A 155 1.41 -7.06 18.73
N GLY A 156 1.50 -5.74 18.54
CA GLY A 156 2.09 -5.12 17.35
C GLY A 156 1.08 -4.83 16.24
N VAL A 157 -0.22 -5.08 16.42
CA VAL A 157 -1.25 -4.55 15.51
C VAL A 157 -1.39 -3.04 15.68
N ASN A 158 -1.82 -2.38 14.62
CA ASN A 158 -2.19 -0.97 14.69
C ASN A 158 -3.46 -0.81 15.54
N CYS A 159 -3.39 0.02 16.56
CA CYS A 159 -4.52 0.28 17.43
C CYS A 159 -4.63 1.76 17.75
N LEU A 160 -5.77 2.37 17.42
CA LEU A 160 -6.01 3.81 17.59
C LEU A 160 -6.65 4.15 18.94
N LYS A 161 -7.56 3.30 19.45
CA LYS A 161 -8.34 3.52 20.69
C LYS A 161 -8.66 2.19 21.36
N ASP A 162 -8.92 2.25 22.66
CA ASP A 162 -9.42 1.15 23.47
C ASP A 162 -8.58 -0.13 23.39
N CYS A 163 -7.28 0.02 23.24
CA CYS A 163 -6.33 -1.07 23.11
C CYS A 163 -6.18 -1.78 24.45
N LYS A 164 -6.73 -2.98 24.57
CA LYS A 164 -6.72 -3.79 25.79
C LYS A 164 -5.40 -4.52 26.07
N PHE A 165 -4.41 -4.41 25.16
CA PHE A 165 -3.13 -5.09 25.27
C PHE A 165 -1.98 -4.08 25.38
N LYS A 166 -0.93 -4.49 26.07
CA LYS A 166 0.30 -3.71 26.22
C LYS A 166 1.05 -3.65 24.89
N ASN A 167 1.88 -2.62 24.71
CA ASN A 167 2.76 -2.48 23.54
C ASN A 167 2.04 -2.31 22.17
N HIS A 168 0.83 -1.76 22.16
CA HIS A 168 0.21 -1.31 20.91
C HIS A 168 0.94 -0.09 20.35
N ILE A 169 0.92 0.05 19.01
CA ILE A 169 1.53 1.18 18.31
C ILE A 169 0.43 1.97 17.61
N ASN A 170 0.41 3.26 17.82
CA ASN A 170 -0.44 4.17 17.05
C ASN A 170 0.36 4.75 15.88
N TYR A 171 0.37 4.05 14.76
CA TYR A 171 1.10 4.45 13.56
C TYR A 171 0.57 5.74 12.92
N THR A 172 -0.68 6.11 13.19
CA THR A 172 -1.28 7.37 12.70
C THR A 172 -0.52 8.60 13.17
N LYS A 173 0.07 8.54 14.37
CA LYS A 173 0.89 9.65 14.91
C LYS A 173 2.18 9.89 14.13
N LEU A 174 2.59 8.97 13.26
CA LEU A 174 3.75 9.12 12.41
C LEU A 174 3.47 9.97 11.16
N LEU A 175 2.20 10.23 10.84
CA LEU A 175 1.85 11.14 9.75
C LEU A 175 2.24 12.58 10.11
N SER A 176 2.66 13.33 9.11
CA SER A 176 3.07 14.74 9.27
C SER A 176 1.99 15.61 9.92
N ARG A 177 0.70 15.32 9.67
CA ARG A 177 -0.45 16.00 10.28
C ARG A 177 -0.91 15.41 11.61
N GLY A 178 -0.29 14.33 12.11
CA GLY A 178 -0.59 13.67 13.37
C GLY A 178 -1.94 12.94 13.45
N ASN A 179 -2.73 12.92 12.38
CA ASN A 179 -4.00 12.21 12.29
C ASN A 179 -4.24 11.65 10.88
N GLY A 180 -5.14 10.69 10.74
CA GLY A 180 -5.44 10.03 9.47
C GLY A 180 -5.34 8.51 9.59
N HIS A 181 -5.24 7.80 8.46
CA HIS A 181 -4.86 6.41 8.43
C HIS A 181 -3.33 6.29 8.52
N SER A 182 -2.83 5.23 9.13
CA SER A 182 -1.39 4.92 9.04
C SER A 182 -1.00 4.71 7.58
N GLU A 183 0.23 5.07 7.22
CA GLU A 183 0.75 4.74 5.89
C GLU A 183 0.74 3.22 5.66
N VAL A 184 0.56 2.80 4.41
CA VAL A 184 0.63 1.38 4.05
C VAL A 184 2.05 0.85 4.25
N GLY A 185 2.16 -0.36 4.80
CA GLY A 185 3.44 -1.04 4.99
C GLY A 185 4.31 -0.54 6.16
N VAL A 186 3.79 0.31 7.05
CA VAL A 186 4.55 0.78 8.24
C VAL A 186 4.31 -0.08 9.47
N THR A 187 3.27 -0.90 9.49
CA THR A 187 2.96 -1.79 10.61
C THR A 187 3.94 -2.95 10.70
N LYS A 188 3.90 -3.71 11.78
CA LYS A 188 4.66 -4.95 11.89
C LYS A 188 4.20 -5.94 10.81
N LYS A 189 5.15 -6.57 10.12
CA LYS A 189 4.85 -7.68 9.21
C LYS A 189 4.24 -8.85 9.97
N GLY A 190 3.09 -9.28 9.50
CA GLY A 190 2.38 -10.43 10.00
C GLY A 190 2.71 -11.71 9.25
N ILE A 191 1.77 -12.62 9.30
CA ILE A 191 1.74 -13.90 8.60
C ILE A 191 1.89 -13.65 7.09
N ASN A 192 2.61 -14.53 6.41
CA ASN A 192 2.98 -14.38 5.00
C ASN A 192 3.77 -13.10 4.68
N GLY A 193 4.21 -12.33 5.67
CA GLY A 193 4.90 -11.05 5.48
C GLY A 193 4.01 -9.91 5.03
N LEU A 194 2.70 -10.06 5.17
CA LEU A 194 1.70 -9.01 4.91
C LEU A 194 1.73 -7.95 6.01
N TYR A 195 1.24 -6.74 5.70
CA TYR A 195 1.18 -5.62 6.63
C TYR A 195 -0.25 -5.36 7.09
#